data_276c5b3dd721bcc41c066e4ac80d996a
#
_entry.id   276c5b3dd721bcc41c066e4ac80d996a
#
_cell.length_a   1.000
_cell.length_b   1.000
_cell.length_c   1.000
_cell.angle_alpha   90.00
_cell.angle_beta   90.00
_cell.angle_gamma   90.00
#
_symmetry.space_group_name_H-M   'P 1'
#
loop_
_entity.id
_entity.type
_entity.pdbx_description
1 polymer ?
#
loop_
_entity_poly.entity_id
_entity_poly.type
_entity_poly.pdbx_seq_one_letter_code
_entity_poly.pdbx_strand_id
1 'polypeptide(L)'
;PTRRSSDLLIVFEREVGLNDFVDTGILIDAVLSRELIKNIFVPSTPLHDGALIIRDGRIRAAGCLLPLTEDRTLSTELGTRHRAAIGLSEQTDAVVVVVSEETGTISYTYGGHIYRHLPEDQIKEALRTFMERPRQTITGMWKWGAKK
;
A
#
# COMPACT_ATOMS: atom_id res chain seq x y z
N PRO A 1 20.57 17.37 12.91
CA PRO A 1 20.11 16.83 11.77
C PRO A 1 18.91 16.03 11.94
N THR A 2 18.10 16.25 11.06
CA THR A 2 16.92 15.67 11.06
C THR A 2 17.01 14.29 10.67
N ARG A 3 16.52 13.42 11.44
CA ARG A 3 16.48 12.13 11.11
C ARG A 3 15.35 11.94 10.23
N ARG A 4 15.54 11.46 9.08
CA ARG A 4 14.48 11.20 8.23
C ARG A 4 13.79 10.02 8.68
N SER A 5 12.52 10.09 8.75
CA SER A 5 11.72 9.00 9.10
C SER A 5 11.76 8.00 7.99
N SER A 6 11.85 6.76 8.29
CA SER A 6 11.87 5.70 7.31
C SER A 6 10.49 5.09 7.19
N ASP A 7 9.48 5.91 7.07
CA ASP A 7 8.13 5.41 6.97
C ASP A 7 8.01 4.45 5.81
N LEU A 8 7.30 3.37 6.03
CA LEU A 8 7.07 2.37 4.99
C LEU A 8 5.75 2.64 4.31
N LEU A 9 5.74 2.51 2.99
CA LEU A 9 4.53 2.74 2.20
C LEU A 9 4.39 1.52 1.29
N ILE A 10 3.44 0.64 1.63
CA ILE A 10 3.31 -0.65 0.96
C ILE A 10 1.92 -0.77 0.35
N VAL A 11 1.87 -1.05 -0.95
CA VAL A 11 0.64 -1.14 -1.70
C VAL A 11 0.36 -2.58 -2.06
N PHE A 12 -0.86 -3.03 -1.77
CA PHE A 12 -1.29 -4.36 -2.18
C PHE A 12 -2.27 -4.21 -3.33
N GLU A 13 -1.81 -4.58 -4.51
CA GLU A 13 -2.64 -4.49 -5.71
C GLU A 13 -3.73 -5.54 -5.67
N ARG A 14 -4.91 -5.18 -6.10
CA ARG A 14 -6.04 -6.11 -6.11
C ARG A 14 -6.57 -6.21 -7.53
N GLU A 15 -7.84 -5.85 -7.78
CA GLU A 15 -8.41 -6.03 -9.12
C GLU A 15 -7.97 -4.97 -10.10
N VAL A 16 -7.86 -3.74 -9.63
CA VAL A 16 -7.45 -2.65 -10.52
C VAL A 16 -5.96 -2.71 -10.73
N GLY A 17 -5.52 -2.79 -11.97
CA GLY A 17 -4.10 -2.87 -12.27
C GLY A 17 -3.38 -1.59 -11.94
N LEU A 18 -2.16 -1.72 -11.45
CA LEU A 18 -1.36 -0.58 -11.02
C LEU A 18 -0.14 -0.35 -11.90
N ASN A 19 -0.19 -0.83 -13.15
CA ASN A 19 0.99 -0.72 -14.00
C ASN A 19 1.47 0.70 -14.20
N ASP A 20 0.54 1.66 -14.26
CA ASP A 20 0.96 3.05 -14.42
C ASP A 20 1.81 3.53 -13.26
N PHE A 21 1.54 3.02 -12.07
CA PHE A 21 2.32 3.41 -10.91
C PHE A 21 3.60 2.58 -10.80
N VAL A 22 3.53 1.31 -11.19
CA VAL A 22 4.71 0.46 -11.22
C VAL A 22 5.78 1.07 -12.14
N ASP A 23 5.34 1.63 -13.25
CA ASP A 23 6.28 2.18 -14.23
C ASP A 23 7.04 3.40 -13.72
N THR A 24 6.57 4.02 -12.65
CA THR A 24 7.29 5.17 -12.08
C THR A 24 8.42 4.75 -11.16
N GLY A 25 8.50 3.49 -10.80
CA GLY A 25 9.50 3.02 -9.87
C GLY A 25 10.50 2.08 -10.53
N ILE A 26 11.13 1.28 -9.69
CA ILE A 26 12.14 0.34 -10.13
C ILE A 26 11.56 -1.06 -10.03
N LEU A 27 11.57 -1.78 -11.15
CA LEU A 27 11.03 -3.12 -11.20
C LEU A 27 11.89 -4.06 -10.40
N ILE A 28 11.29 -4.87 -9.54
CA ILE A 28 12.02 -5.82 -8.72
C ILE A 28 11.64 -7.25 -9.06
N ASP A 29 10.34 -7.56 -9.02
CA ASP A 29 9.82 -8.88 -9.39
C ASP A 29 10.49 -9.98 -8.57
N ALA A 30 10.26 -9.97 -7.28
CA ALA A 30 10.85 -10.93 -6.36
C ALA A 30 9.80 -11.46 -5.41
N VAL A 31 10.08 -12.64 -4.85
CA VAL A 31 9.20 -13.22 -3.86
C VAL A 31 9.19 -12.34 -2.61
N LEU A 32 7.99 -12.11 -2.09
CA LEU A 32 7.82 -11.28 -0.92
C LEU A 32 8.50 -11.93 0.28
N SER A 33 9.33 -11.18 0.98
CA SER A 33 9.95 -11.63 2.21
C SER A 33 10.16 -10.43 3.12
N ARG A 34 10.14 -10.71 4.41
CA ARG A 34 10.37 -9.66 5.38
C ARG A 34 11.75 -9.06 5.23
N GLU A 35 12.74 -9.92 4.95
CA GLU A 35 14.11 -9.46 4.80
C GLU A 35 14.25 -8.51 3.62
N LEU A 36 13.61 -8.81 2.51
CA LEU A 36 13.72 -7.95 1.35
C LEU A 36 13.03 -6.61 1.61
N ILE A 37 11.88 -6.63 2.26
CA ILE A 37 11.19 -5.39 2.58
C ILE A 37 12.07 -4.52 3.47
N LYS A 38 12.70 -5.10 4.47
CA LYS A 38 13.56 -4.34 5.34
C LYS A 38 14.70 -3.70 4.59
N ASN A 39 15.28 -4.43 3.64
CA ASN A 39 16.38 -3.88 2.86
C ASN A 39 15.94 -2.78 1.91
N ILE A 40 14.78 -2.92 1.32
CA ILE A 40 14.27 -1.92 0.40
C ILE A 40 14.09 -0.58 1.11
N PHE A 41 13.63 -0.61 2.35
CA PHE A 41 13.32 0.62 3.05
C PHE A 41 14.47 1.17 3.88
N VAL A 42 15.68 0.70 3.64
CA VAL A 42 16.86 1.30 4.26
C VAL A 42 17.00 2.73 3.73
N PRO A 43 17.09 3.72 4.61
CA PRO A 43 17.02 5.11 4.16
C PRO A 43 18.11 5.54 3.20
N SER A 44 19.23 4.86 3.16
CA SER A 44 20.30 5.29 2.28
C SER A 44 20.18 4.75 0.87
N THR A 45 19.13 4.00 0.56
CA THR A 45 18.99 3.43 -0.77
C THR A 45 17.96 4.18 -1.59
N PRO A 46 18.10 4.21 -2.91
CA PRO A 46 17.09 4.86 -3.74
C PRO A 46 15.73 4.21 -3.66
N LEU A 47 15.65 2.95 -3.29
CA LEU A 47 14.41 2.22 -3.28
C LEU A 47 13.48 2.60 -2.14
N HIS A 48 14.00 3.23 -1.10
CA HIS A 48 13.18 3.52 0.07
C HIS A 48 12.21 4.67 -0.16
N ASP A 49 12.48 5.53 -1.13
CA ASP A 49 11.68 6.73 -1.32
C ASP A 49 10.56 6.44 -2.30
N GLY A 50 9.37 6.26 -1.78
CA GLY A 50 8.22 5.93 -2.59
C GLY A 50 7.53 4.69 -2.08
N ALA A 51 6.70 4.11 -2.91
CA ALA A 51 5.86 2.99 -2.52
C ALA A 51 6.40 1.67 -3.05
N LEU A 52 6.20 0.64 -2.24
CA LEU A 52 6.46 -0.73 -2.64
C LEU A 52 5.14 -1.32 -3.11
N ILE A 53 5.10 -1.87 -4.31
CA ILE A 53 3.87 -2.44 -4.85
C ILE A 53 3.99 -3.95 -4.88
N ILE A 54 3.01 -4.61 -4.27
CA ILE A 54 2.95 -6.06 -4.18
C ILE A 54 1.80 -6.55 -5.04
N ARG A 55 2.08 -7.55 -5.85
CA ARG A 55 1.09 -8.18 -6.73
C ARG A 55 1.23 -9.68 -6.60
N ASP A 56 0.12 -10.35 -6.27
CA ASP A 56 0.10 -11.82 -6.22
C ASP A 56 1.20 -12.41 -5.37
N GLY A 57 1.43 -11.80 -4.21
CA GLY A 57 2.43 -12.31 -3.28
C GLY A 57 3.87 -12.03 -3.68
N ARG A 58 4.09 -11.21 -4.69
CA ARG A 58 5.43 -10.88 -5.12
C ARG A 58 5.64 -9.37 -5.06
N ILE A 59 6.86 -8.97 -4.76
CA ILE A 59 7.21 -7.56 -4.81
C ILE A 59 7.40 -7.20 -6.28
N ARG A 60 6.54 -6.34 -6.78
CA ARG A 60 6.57 -5.97 -8.18
C ARG A 60 7.56 -4.86 -8.44
N ALA A 61 7.53 -3.82 -7.63
CA ALA A 61 8.38 -2.65 -7.85
C ALA A 61 8.50 -1.87 -6.56
N ALA A 62 9.51 -1.03 -6.48
CA ALA A 62 9.74 -0.16 -5.33
C ALA A 62 10.04 1.25 -5.81
N GLY A 63 10.00 2.20 -4.91
CA GLY A 63 10.26 3.60 -5.25
C GLY A 63 9.21 4.18 -6.18
N CYS A 64 7.99 3.66 -6.12
CA CYS A 64 6.94 4.10 -7.02
C CYS A 64 6.25 5.35 -6.51
N LEU A 65 5.81 6.19 -7.43
CA LEU A 65 5.12 7.43 -7.08
C LEU A 65 3.63 7.22 -7.10
N LEU A 66 2.96 7.67 -6.06
CA LEU A 66 1.51 7.57 -5.94
C LEU A 66 0.91 8.96 -6.01
N PRO A 67 -0.34 9.07 -6.45
CA PRO A 67 -0.99 10.38 -6.48
C PRO A 67 -1.34 10.82 -5.07
N LEU A 68 -1.18 12.09 -4.78
CA LEU A 68 -1.56 12.62 -3.49
C LEU A 68 -3.03 12.99 -3.51
N THR A 69 -3.71 12.75 -2.39
CA THR A 69 -5.09 13.17 -2.29
C THR A 69 -5.17 14.68 -2.33
N GLU A 70 -6.25 15.19 -2.88
CA GLU A 70 -6.49 16.63 -2.89
C GLU A 70 -7.50 17.04 -1.84
N ASP A 71 -7.87 16.13 -0.97
CA ASP A 71 -8.84 16.42 0.07
C ASP A 71 -8.22 17.35 1.11
N ARG A 72 -8.71 18.56 1.18
CA ARG A 72 -8.17 19.56 2.10
C ARG A 72 -8.78 19.51 3.46
N THR A 73 -9.76 18.63 3.68
CA THR A 73 -10.38 18.52 4.99
C THR A 73 -9.63 17.56 5.89
N LEU A 74 -8.59 16.92 5.40
CA LEU A 74 -7.86 15.94 6.20
C LEU A 74 -7.02 16.63 7.28
N SER A 75 -6.78 15.88 8.34
CA SER A 75 -5.97 16.38 9.44
C SER A 75 -4.60 16.80 8.98
N THR A 76 -4.10 17.90 9.55
CA THR A 76 -2.75 18.34 9.24
C THR A 76 -1.71 17.42 9.85
N GLU A 77 -2.12 16.47 10.69
CA GLU A 77 -1.19 15.49 11.20
C GLU A 77 -0.72 14.52 10.13
N LEU A 78 -1.45 14.42 9.03
CA LEU A 78 -1.12 13.45 8.01
C LEU A 78 0.01 13.97 7.14
N GLY A 79 1.05 13.19 7.00
CA GLY A 79 2.18 13.55 6.17
C GLY A 79 1.97 13.15 4.72
N THR A 80 3.02 13.30 3.94
CA THR A 80 2.97 13.03 2.52
C THR A 80 2.64 11.57 2.22
N ARG A 81 3.21 10.64 2.98
CA ARG A 81 2.95 9.23 2.71
C ARG A 81 1.52 8.86 2.99
N HIS A 82 0.93 9.42 4.03
CA HIS A 82 -0.49 9.16 4.30
C HIS A 82 -1.35 9.73 3.18
N ARG A 83 -1.00 10.92 2.70
CA ARG A 83 -1.78 11.51 1.62
C ARG A 83 -1.62 10.75 0.31
N ALA A 84 -0.44 10.18 0.07
CA ALA A 84 -0.24 9.34 -1.09
C ALA A 84 -1.06 8.05 -1.00
N ALA A 85 -1.11 7.47 0.18
CA ALA A 85 -1.90 6.26 0.38
C ALA A 85 -3.37 6.53 0.14
N ILE A 86 -3.88 7.63 0.67
CA ILE A 86 -5.27 8.00 0.45
C ILE A 86 -5.52 8.25 -1.03
N GLY A 87 -4.61 8.97 -1.68
CA GLY A 87 -4.78 9.31 -3.09
C GLY A 87 -4.88 8.09 -3.98
N LEU A 88 -4.03 7.10 -3.75
CA LEU A 88 -4.13 5.89 -4.55
C LEU A 88 -5.42 5.14 -4.26
N SER A 89 -5.83 5.09 -3.00
CA SER A 89 -7.03 4.35 -2.65
C SER A 89 -8.29 5.03 -3.16
N GLU A 90 -8.22 6.30 -3.55
CA GLU A 90 -9.35 6.98 -4.16
C GLU A 90 -9.57 6.53 -5.59
N GLN A 91 -8.50 6.08 -6.25
CA GLN A 91 -8.55 5.77 -7.67
C GLN A 91 -8.58 4.28 -7.96
N THR A 92 -8.29 3.46 -6.98
CA THR A 92 -8.15 2.02 -7.20
C THR A 92 -8.75 1.27 -6.02
N ASP A 93 -8.80 -0.05 -6.13
CA ASP A 93 -9.23 -0.88 -5.02
C ASP A 93 -8.06 -1.41 -4.21
N ALA A 94 -6.88 -0.83 -4.38
CA ALA A 94 -5.71 -1.27 -3.65
C ALA A 94 -5.82 -0.93 -2.17
N VAL A 95 -5.18 -1.74 -1.36
CA VAL A 95 -5.05 -1.46 0.07
C VAL A 95 -3.63 -0.98 0.29
N VAL A 96 -3.47 0.15 0.95
CA VAL A 96 -2.16 0.73 1.16
C VAL A 96 -1.88 0.81 2.65
N VAL A 97 -0.73 0.30 3.05
CA VAL A 97 -0.32 0.30 4.45
C VAL A 97 0.79 1.31 4.64
N VAL A 98 0.65 2.15 5.65
CA VAL A 98 1.68 3.12 6.02
C VAL A 98 2.14 2.80 7.43
N VAL A 99 3.43 2.61 7.60
CA VAL A 99 4.01 2.36 8.92
C VAL A 99 4.94 3.51 9.25
N SER A 100 4.66 4.19 10.35
CA SER A 100 5.51 5.28 10.81
C SER A 100 6.59 4.69 11.69
N GLU A 101 7.84 4.79 11.27
CA GLU A 101 8.92 4.23 12.05
C GLU A 101 9.14 5.00 13.32
N GLU A 102 8.84 6.28 13.30
CA GLU A 102 9.07 7.11 14.45
C GLU A 102 8.16 6.72 15.60
N THR A 103 6.91 6.42 15.34
CA THR A 103 5.96 6.11 16.39
C THR A 103 5.51 4.66 16.38
N GLY A 104 5.86 3.91 15.36
CA GLY A 104 5.38 2.53 15.24
C GLY A 104 3.92 2.43 14.84
N THR A 105 3.29 3.56 14.55
CA THR A 105 1.87 3.55 14.21
C THR A 105 1.66 2.96 12.84
N ILE A 106 0.70 2.05 12.73
CA ILE A 106 0.35 1.44 11.46
C ILE A 106 -1.02 1.95 11.04
N SER A 107 -1.12 2.37 9.78
CA SER A 107 -2.37 2.83 9.21
C SER A 107 -2.59 2.11 7.90
N TYR A 108 -3.84 2.03 7.47
CA TYR A 108 -4.08 1.54 6.11
C TYR A 108 -5.18 2.36 5.47
N THR A 109 -5.20 2.36 4.15
CA THR A 109 -6.21 3.09 3.40
C THR A 109 -6.94 2.15 2.46
N TYR A 110 -8.21 2.43 2.26
CA TYR A 110 -9.02 1.71 1.31
C TYR A 110 -10.21 2.60 0.94
N GLY A 111 -10.49 2.71 -0.35
CA GLY A 111 -11.65 3.45 -0.80
C GLY A 111 -11.62 4.92 -0.46
N GLY A 112 -10.44 5.50 -0.36
CA GLY A 112 -10.30 6.91 -0.06
C GLY A 112 -10.34 7.26 1.41
N HIS A 113 -10.41 6.24 2.27
CA HIS A 113 -10.46 6.47 3.72
C HIS A 113 -9.21 5.92 4.38
N ILE A 114 -8.78 6.57 5.45
CA ILE A 114 -7.63 6.10 6.20
C ILE A 114 -8.10 5.62 7.57
N TYR A 115 -7.56 4.48 7.99
CA TYR A 115 -7.89 3.86 9.27
C TYR A 115 -6.65 3.88 10.13
N ARG A 116 -6.68 4.70 11.20
CA ARG A 116 -5.54 4.93 12.07
C ARG A 116 -5.93 4.64 13.51
N HIS A 117 -4.91 4.52 14.34
CA HIS A 117 -5.10 4.38 15.78
C HIS A 117 -5.89 3.13 16.14
N LEU A 118 -5.72 2.08 15.35
CA LEU A 118 -6.35 0.80 15.64
C LEU A 118 -5.34 -0.11 16.33
N PRO A 119 -5.81 -1.01 17.18
CA PRO A 119 -4.91 -2.01 17.75
C PRO A 119 -4.29 -2.86 16.66
N GLU A 120 -3.09 -3.32 16.91
CA GLU A 120 -2.35 -4.06 15.89
C GLU A 120 -3.10 -5.29 15.43
N ASP A 121 -3.79 -5.99 16.33
CA ASP A 121 -4.52 -7.20 15.95
C ASP A 121 -5.69 -6.86 15.03
N GLN A 122 -6.30 -5.70 15.19
CA GLN A 122 -7.39 -5.31 14.30
C GLN A 122 -6.87 -4.98 12.90
N ILE A 123 -5.69 -4.38 12.84
CA ILE A 123 -5.10 -4.09 11.54
C ILE A 123 -4.72 -5.38 10.84
N LYS A 124 -4.14 -6.32 11.57
CA LYS A 124 -3.77 -7.59 11.00
C LYS A 124 -4.99 -8.34 10.47
N GLU A 125 -6.08 -8.28 11.21
CA GLU A 125 -7.29 -8.96 10.78
C GLU A 125 -7.87 -8.32 9.53
N ALA A 126 -7.86 -6.99 9.45
CA ALA A 126 -8.36 -6.29 8.27
C ALA A 126 -7.53 -6.66 7.05
N LEU A 127 -6.20 -6.66 7.19
CA LEU A 127 -5.33 -6.99 6.07
C LEU A 127 -5.51 -8.44 5.64
N ARG A 128 -5.69 -9.34 6.60
CA ARG A 128 -5.92 -10.73 6.26
C ARG A 128 -7.20 -10.88 5.45
N THR A 129 -8.25 -10.16 5.84
CA THR A 129 -9.50 -10.21 5.12
C THR A 129 -9.34 -9.76 3.68
N PHE A 130 -8.61 -8.68 3.46
CA PHE A 130 -8.38 -8.22 2.09
C PHE A 130 -7.53 -9.21 1.30
N MET A 131 -6.53 -9.80 1.93
CA MET A 131 -5.61 -10.69 1.21
C MET A 131 -6.22 -12.03 0.87
N GLU A 132 -7.06 -12.55 1.75
CA GLU A 132 -7.62 -13.88 1.57
C GLU A 132 -8.89 -13.88 0.75
N ARG A 133 -9.46 -12.68 0.44
CA ARG A 133 -10.62 -12.63 -0.35
C ARG A 133 -10.31 -13.13 -1.73
N PRO A 134 -11.02 -14.11 -2.21
CA PRO A 134 -10.71 -14.62 -3.53
C PRO A 134 -10.90 -13.52 -4.53
N ARG A 135 -10.04 -13.45 -5.50
CA ARG A 135 -10.28 -12.56 -6.58
C ARG A 135 -11.52 -13.05 -7.21
N GLN A 136 -12.43 -12.18 -7.37
CA GLN A 136 -13.63 -12.55 -7.96
C GLN A 136 -13.31 -12.90 -9.28
N THR A 137 -13.19 -14.00 -9.40
CA THR A 137 -12.93 -14.30 -10.63
C THR A 137 -14.11 -14.16 -11.30
N ILE A 138 -14.22 -13.74 -11.64
CA ILE A 138 -15.21 -13.60 -12.20
C ILE A 138 -15.68 -14.70 -12.65
N THR A 139 -15.85 -15.40 -12.24
CA THR A 139 -16.25 -16.45 -12.51
C THR A 139 -16.91 -16.84 -11.83
N GLY A 140 -17.04 -16.38 -11.42
CA GLY A 140 -17.24 -16.53 -11.26
C GLY A 140 -17.96 -16.23 -10.90
N MET A 141 -18.00 -15.79 -10.85
CA MET A 141 -18.17 -15.27 -11.07
C MET A 141 -18.54 -15.30 -11.31
N TRP A 142 -18.65 -15.60 -11.09
CA TRP A 142 -18.73 -15.43 -11.60
C TRP A 142 -19.25 -15.63 -11.43
N LYS A 143 -19.40 -15.86 -11.33
CA LYS A 143 -19.59 -15.87 -11.46
C LYS A 143 -20.04 -15.46 -11.41
N TRP A 144 -20.30 -15.63 -11.24
CA TRP A 144 -20.43 -15.05 -11.58
C TRP A 144 -20.90 -14.91 -11.73
N GLY A 145 -21.11 -15.09 -11.77
CA GLY A 145 -21.19 -14.84 -12.36
C GLY A 145 -21.64 -14.83 -12.10
N ALA A 146 -21.75 -15.05 -12.14
CA ALA A 146 -21.79 -14.92 -12.29
C ALA A 146 -22.20 -14.60 -11.77
N LYS A 147 -22.32 -14.39 -11.56
CA LYS A 147 -22.33 -13.90 -11.44
C LYS A 147 -22.30 -13.51 -11.15
N LYS A 148 -22.42 -13.73 -10.93
CA LYS A 148 -22.00 -13.34 -10.98
C LYS A 148 -22.03 -13.02 -10.87
#